data_6ef35d51fdf2cde4a4450205f39f6470
#
_entry.id   6ef35d51fdf2cde4a4450205f39f6470
#
_cell.length_a   1.000
_cell.length_b   1.000
_cell.length_c   1.000
_cell.angle_alpha   90.00
_cell.angle_beta   90.00
_cell.angle_gamma   90.00
#
_symmetry.space_group_name_H-M   'P 1'
#
loop_
_entity.id
_entity.type
_entity.pdbx_description
1 polymer ?
#
loop_
_entity_poly.entity_id
_entity_poly.type
_entity_poly.pdbx_seq_one_letter_code
_entity_poly.pdbx_strand_id
1 'polypeptide(L)'
;EKPSENWPNGAKSFKDAKQDDYGYYLDVKLKNEQAKKVSFLINNTKGDNLTGDRSVERLSPKMNEAWLDENYKVYNYQPQPAGTVRVNYYRTDGNYDKKSLWYWGDVKNPSNGEWPDGTDFTATGKHGRYIDIPLNEAAREFGFLLLDKSKKGDDVKIRKEDYKFTDLKNHSQIFLKDDDETIYTNPYYVHDIRMTGAQHVATSRIESSFSTLVGAKKEDILKRSNITDHKGNKVTISDVELDEAGKKVTYIGNFSDTQNPYTVAYDSDRFTTRSSWRLKDETYSYDGPLGATLKEDGKRVDLTLW
;
A
#
# COMPACT_ATOMS: atom_id res chain seq x y z
N GLU A 1 -0.42 -6.81 25.63
CA GLU A 1 0.41 -6.50 26.79
C GLU A 1 0.18 -5.07 27.27
N LYS A 2 0.39 -4.82 28.57
CA LYS A 2 0.42 -3.43 29.06
C LYS A 2 1.69 -2.75 28.53
N PRO A 3 1.65 -1.44 28.26
CA PRO A 3 2.87 -0.68 28.02
C PRO A 3 3.84 -0.88 29.19
N SER A 4 5.12 -0.80 28.93
CA SER A 4 6.15 -0.82 29.97
C SER A 4 5.99 0.42 30.84
N GLU A 5 5.71 0.24 32.12
CA GLU A 5 5.44 1.33 33.06
C GLU A 5 6.71 1.85 33.73
N ASN A 6 7.76 1.03 33.78
CA ASN A 6 9.00 1.30 34.53
C ASN A 6 10.19 1.47 33.57
N TRP A 7 10.22 2.54 32.81
CA TRP A 7 11.35 2.88 31.95
C TRP A 7 12.65 3.07 32.76
N PRO A 8 13.77 2.46 32.31
CA PRO A 8 13.93 1.54 31.17
C PRO A 8 13.70 0.06 31.56
N ASN A 9 13.47 -0.27 32.84
CA ASN A 9 13.54 -1.63 33.40
C ASN A 9 12.32 -2.50 33.12
N GLY A 10 11.20 -1.91 32.71
CA GLY A 10 9.99 -2.65 32.35
C GLY A 10 9.99 -3.23 30.96
N ALA A 11 11.06 -3.05 30.16
CA ALA A 11 11.16 -3.57 28.82
C ALA A 11 11.36 -5.09 28.80
N LYS A 12 10.86 -5.75 27.75
CA LYS A 12 11.21 -7.15 27.47
C LYS A 12 12.67 -7.24 27.02
N SER A 13 13.43 -8.14 27.66
CA SER A 13 14.84 -8.33 27.35
C SER A 13 15.04 -9.23 26.13
N PHE A 14 15.95 -8.84 25.24
CA PHE A 14 16.43 -9.74 24.18
C PHE A 14 17.39 -10.84 24.70
N LYS A 15 17.76 -10.82 25.98
CA LYS A 15 18.58 -11.87 26.58
C LYS A 15 17.93 -13.26 26.47
N ASP A 16 16.59 -13.29 26.57
CA ASP A 16 15.81 -14.54 26.51
C ASP A 16 15.01 -14.64 25.19
N ALA A 17 15.40 -13.86 24.18
CA ALA A 17 14.77 -13.87 22.87
C ALA A 17 15.10 -15.16 22.12
N LYS A 18 14.16 -15.58 21.29
CA LYS A 18 14.40 -16.66 20.32
C LYS A 18 15.29 -16.13 19.19
N GLN A 19 15.93 -17.05 18.48
CA GLN A 19 16.80 -16.73 17.34
C GLN A 19 16.39 -17.57 16.12
N ASP A 20 16.44 -16.94 14.96
CA ASP A 20 16.30 -17.56 13.64
C ASP A 20 17.46 -17.13 12.73
N ASP A 21 17.37 -17.45 11.44
CA ASP A 21 18.43 -17.12 10.45
C ASP A 21 18.58 -15.61 10.20
N TYR A 22 17.57 -14.81 10.55
CA TYR A 22 17.63 -13.34 10.42
C TYR A 22 18.23 -12.68 11.65
N GLY A 23 17.93 -13.20 12.84
CA GLY A 23 18.42 -12.63 14.08
C GLY A 23 17.58 -12.99 15.29
N TYR A 24 17.55 -12.11 16.28
CA TYR A 24 16.77 -12.31 17.50
C TYR A 24 15.36 -11.75 17.37
N TYR A 25 14.37 -12.48 17.87
CA TYR A 25 12.98 -12.05 17.84
C TYR A 25 12.24 -12.26 19.15
N LEU A 26 11.24 -11.43 19.37
CA LEU A 26 10.32 -11.50 20.52
C LEU A 26 8.88 -11.62 20.03
N ASP A 27 8.14 -12.57 20.60
CA ASP A 27 6.70 -12.64 20.46
C ASP A 27 6.03 -11.68 21.44
N VAL A 28 5.25 -10.74 20.90
CA VAL A 28 4.52 -9.75 21.69
C VAL A 28 3.02 -10.08 21.64
N LYS A 29 2.48 -10.51 22.77
CA LYS A 29 1.05 -10.79 22.89
C LYS A 29 0.26 -9.48 22.90
N LEU A 30 -0.65 -9.31 21.95
CA LEU A 30 -1.51 -8.14 21.88
C LEU A 30 -2.58 -8.20 22.98
N LYS A 31 -2.82 -7.09 23.68
CA LYS A 31 -3.89 -6.95 24.67
C LYS A 31 -5.26 -6.95 24.00
N ASN A 32 -5.34 -6.40 22.81
CA ASN A 32 -6.54 -6.36 21.99
C ASN A 32 -6.25 -7.05 20.64
N GLU A 33 -6.95 -8.13 20.36
CA GLU A 33 -6.83 -8.88 19.10
C GLU A 33 -7.21 -8.06 17.87
N GLN A 34 -7.99 -6.98 18.06
CA GLN A 34 -8.35 -6.02 17.03
C GLN A 34 -7.33 -4.87 16.90
N ALA A 35 -6.22 -4.91 17.63
CA ALA A 35 -5.19 -3.88 17.53
C ALA A 35 -4.68 -3.77 16.09
N LYS A 36 -4.58 -2.53 15.60
CA LYS A 36 -4.09 -2.23 14.24
C LYS A 36 -2.69 -1.66 14.24
N LYS A 37 -2.19 -1.29 15.41
CA LYS A 37 -0.89 -0.67 15.58
C LYS A 37 -0.24 -1.14 16.87
N VAL A 38 1.05 -1.41 16.80
CA VAL A 38 1.93 -1.56 17.96
C VAL A 38 3.05 -0.54 17.84
N SER A 39 3.22 0.26 18.88
CA SER A 39 4.36 1.18 18.99
C SER A 39 5.39 0.60 19.95
N PHE A 40 6.65 0.77 19.64
CA PHE A 40 7.76 0.25 20.42
C PHE A 40 9.02 1.10 20.23
N LEU A 41 9.98 0.89 21.09
CA LEU A 41 11.36 1.34 20.94
C LEU A 41 12.31 0.28 21.48
N ILE A 42 13.56 0.33 21.10
CA ILE A 42 14.61 -0.53 21.63
C ILE A 42 15.55 0.35 22.44
N ASN A 43 15.86 -0.08 23.64
CA ASN A 43 16.84 0.55 24.52
C ASN A 43 17.95 -0.43 24.89
N ASN A 44 19.11 0.11 25.24
CA ASN A 44 20.18 -0.68 25.84
C ASN A 44 19.96 -0.86 27.35
N THR A 45 20.83 -1.62 28.01
CA THR A 45 20.77 -1.86 29.45
C THR A 45 20.99 -0.63 30.32
N LYS A 46 21.54 0.47 29.75
CA LYS A 46 21.71 1.75 30.42
C LYS A 46 20.48 2.66 30.31
N GLY A 47 19.49 2.26 29.51
CA GLY A 47 18.29 3.04 29.23
C GLY A 47 18.39 3.98 28.05
N ASP A 48 19.50 3.97 27.30
CA ASP A 48 19.62 4.80 26.10
C ASP A 48 18.66 4.27 25.02
N ASN A 49 17.87 5.17 24.42
CA ASN A 49 16.97 4.87 23.33
C ASN A 49 17.78 4.72 22.03
N LEU A 50 17.78 3.50 21.45
CA LEU A 50 18.56 3.17 20.26
C LEU A 50 17.80 3.44 18.95
N THR A 51 16.47 3.43 19.00
CA THR A 51 15.65 3.44 17.76
C THR A 51 14.83 4.70 17.57
N GLY A 52 14.58 5.48 18.64
CA GLY A 52 13.43 6.37 18.69
C GLY A 52 12.12 5.57 18.62
N ASP A 53 10.99 6.27 18.58
CA ASP A 53 9.69 5.63 18.48
C ASP A 53 9.53 4.96 17.11
N ARG A 54 9.14 3.71 17.12
CA ARG A 54 8.82 2.89 15.95
C ARG A 54 7.41 2.36 16.07
N SER A 55 6.80 2.04 14.94
CA SER A 55 5.50 1.38 14.94
C SER A 55 5.35 0.39 13.80
N VAL A 56 4.56 -0.65 14.08
CA VAL A 56 3.99 -1.56 13.08
C VAL A 56 2.52 -1.22 12.97
N GLU A 57 2.07 -0.91 11.78
CA GLU A 57 0.70 -0.49 11.51
C GLU A 57 -0.05 -1.53 10.67
N ARG A 58 -1.37 -1.43 10.65
CA ARG A 58 -2.26 -2.31 9.89
C ARG A 58 -2.13 -3.79 10.25
N LEU A 59 -1.86 -4.07 11.51
CA LEU A 59 -1.78 -5.43 12.01
C LEU A 59 -3.06 -6.22 11.71
N SER A 60 -2.90 -7.47 11.34
CA SER A 60 -3.95 -8.46 11.12
C SER A 60 -3.39 -9.86 11.37
N PRO A 61 -4.22 -10.91 11.47
CA PRO A 61 -3.71 -12.28 11.60
C PRO A 61 -2.74 -12.71 10.49
N LYS A 62 -2.84 -12.09 9.31
CA LYS A 62 -1.93 -12.35 8.19
C LYS A 62 -0.72 -11.41 8.16
N MET A 63 -0.81 -10.24 8.79
CA MET A 63 0.26 -9.23 8.88
C MET A 63 0.59 -8.97 10.35
N ASN A 64 1.28 -9.89 10.96
CA ASN A 64 1.60 -9.90 12.40
C ASN A 64 3.09 -10.04 12.69
N GLU A 65 3.92 -9.84 11.68
CA GLU A 65 5.37 -9.89 11.79
C GLU A 65 5.99 -8.56 11.34
N ALA A 66 7.09 -8.19 11.96
CA ALA A 66 7.90 -7.05 11.56
C ALA A 66 9.37 -7.36 11.74
N TRP A 67 10.19 -6.86 10.83
CA TRP A 67 11.64 -6.99 10.84
C TRP A 67 12.28 -5.62 10.96
N LEU A 68 13.40 -5.54 11.63
CA LEU A 68 14.22 -4.35 11.71
C LEU A 68 15.57 -4.67 11.09
N ASP A 69 16.07 -3.78 10.24
CA ASP A 69 17.43 -3.84 9.76
C ASP A 69 18.44 -3.26 10.79
N GLU A 70 19.70 -3.25 10.44
CA GLU A 70 20.79 -2.71 11.26
C GLU A 70 20.64 -1.21 11.58
N ASN A 71 19.83 -0.48 10.79
CA ASN A 71 19.50 0.93 10.99
C ASN A 71 18.17 1.12 11.71
N TYR A 72 17.59 0.05 12.24
CA TYR A 72 16.29 0.02 12.92
C TYR A 72 15.13 0.48 12.05
N LYS A 73 15.23 0.37 10.73
CA LYS A 73 14.11 0.58 9.83
C LYS A 73 13.18 -0.61 9.91
N VAL A 74 11.86 -0.35 10.00
CA VAL A 74 10.84 -1.37 10.15
C VAL A 74 10.32 -1.81 8.78
N TYR A 75 10.27 -3.12 8.58
CA TYR A 75 9.72 -3.78 7.39
C TYR A 75 8.64 -4.78 7.79
N ASN A 76 7.68 -5.00 6.91
CA ASN A 76 6.66 -6.06 7.04
C ASN A 76 7.00 -7.32 6.23
N TYR A 77 8.26 -7.48 5.87
CA TYR A 77 8.88 -8.66 5.28
C TYR A 77 10.35 -8.73 5.71
N GLN A 78 10.96 -9.90 5.64
CA GLN A 78 12.39 -10.04 5.93
C GLN A 78 13.22 -9.31 4.85
N PRO A 79 13.98 -8.25 5.19
CA PRO A 79 14.80 -7.54 4.21
C PRO A 79 15.84 -8.45 3.56
N GLN A 80 16.17 -8.18 2.30
CA GLN A 80 17.28 -8.86 1.63
C GLN A 80 18.61 -8.24 2.07
N PRO A 81 19.71 -9.00 1.98
CA PRO A 81 21.05 -8.45 2.17
C PRO A 81 21.31 -7.24 1.26
N ALA A 82 22.12 -6.31 1.75
CA ALA A 82 22.52 -5.13 0.98
C ALA A 82 23.05 -5.53 -0.41
N GLY A 83 22.69 -4.76 -1.43
CA GLY A 83 23.08 -5.02 -2.81
C GLY A 83 22.29 -6.14 -3.52
N THR A 84 21.13 -6.50 -2.98
CA THR A 84 20.22 -7.46 -3.62
C THR A 84 18.78 -6.93 -3.57
N VAL A 85 18.03 -7.11 -4.66
CA VAL A 85 16.57 -6.93 -4.67
C VAL A 85 15.90 -8.26 -5.04
N ARG A 86 14.86 -8.62 -4.29
CA ARG A 86 14.03 -9.79 -4.60
C ARG A 86 12.79 -9.37 -5.35
N VAL A 87 12.54 -10.00 -6.49
CA VAL A 87 11.30 -9.90 -7.24
C VAL A 87 10.47 -11.14 -6.95
N ASN A 88 9.38 -10.98 -6.20
CA ASN A 88 8.41 -12.03 -5.94
C ASN A 88 7.29 -11.94 -6.99
N TYR A 89 6.89 -13.08 -7.52
CA TYR A 89 5.76 -13.19 -8.44
C TYR A 89 4.76 -14.21 -7.91
N TYR A 90 3.59 -13.72 -7.54
CA TYR A 90 2.49 -14.54 -7.07
C TYR A 90 1.53 -14.83 -8.21
N ARG A 91 1.22 -16.11 -8.40
CA ARG A 91 0.22 -16.57 -9.35
C ARG A 91 -0.90 -17.31 -8.64
N THR A 92 -2.13 -16.93 -8.94
CA THR A 92 -3.34 -17.51 -8.34
C THR A 92 -3.55 -18.96 -8.78
N ASP A 93 -3.11 -19.31 -10.01
CA ASP A 93 -3.18 -20.65 -10.55
C ASP A 93 -2.00 -21.56 -10.14
N GLY A 94 -0.98 -20.98 -9.48
CA GLY A 94 0.24 -21.69 -9.08
C GLY A 94 1.12 -22.16 -10.24
N ASN A 95 0.79 -21.80 -11.49
CA ASN A 95 1.53 -22.26 -12.66
C ASN A 95 2.62 -21.27 -13.07
N TYR A 96 3.88 -21.62 -12.80
CA TYR A 96 5.07 -20.85 -13.16
C TYR A 96 5.83 -21.45 -14.36
N ASP A 97 5.28 -22.47 -15.01
CA ASP A 97 5.92 -23.03 -16.21
C ASP A 97 6.06 -21.97 -17.30
N LYS A 98 7.24 -21.90 -17.91
CA LYS A 98 7.59 -20.92 -18.94
C LYS A 98 7.48 -19.44 -18.50
N LYS A 99 7.42 -19.14 -17.20
CA LYS A 99 7.42 -17.77 -16.70
C LYS A 99 8.83 -17.34 -16.33
N SER A 100 9.28 -16.20 -16.88
CA SER A 100 10.61 -15.66 -16.65
C SER A 100 10.59 -14.15 -16.46
N LEU A 101 11.71 -13.62 -16.01
CA LEU A 101 11.96 -12.19 -15.81
C LEU A 101 13.12 -11.76 -16.71
N TRP A 102 12.86 -10.74 -17.52
CA TRP A 102 13.92 -10.02 -18.25
C TRP A 102 14.16 -8.70 -17.54
N TYR A 103 15.40 -8.41 -17.14
CA TYR A 103 15.70 -7.23 -16.34
C TYR A 103 16.99 -6.53 -16.75
N TRP A 104 17.06 -5.23 -16.50
CA TRP A 104 18.16 -4.32 -16.87
C TRP A 104 18.26 -3.12 -15.91
N GLY A 105 19.23 -2.23 -16.14
CA GLY A 105 19.47 -1.03 -15.33
C GLY A 105 20.59 -1.24 -14.29
N ASP A 106 20.35 -0.77 -13.06
CA ASP A 106 21.37 -0.79 -11.99
C ASP A 106 21.58 -2.18 -11.38
N VAL A 107 21.70 -3.20 -12.23
CA VAL A 107 21.88 -4.61 -11.85
C VAL A 107 23.25 -5.12 -12.30
N LYS A 108 23.87 -6.02 -11.51
CA LYS A 108 25.22 -6.55 -11.85
C LYS A 108 25.22 -7.41 -13.12
N ASN A 109 24.17 -8.20 -13.31
CA ASN A 109 24.05 -9.15 -14.41
C ASN A 109 22.71 -8.94 -15.12
N PRO A 110 22.60 -7.92 -16.01
CA PRO A 110 21.38 -7.73 -16.77
C PRO A 110 21.10 -8.91 -17.70
N SER A 111 19.84 -9.13 -18.02
CA SER A 111 19.46 -10.16 -18.99
C SER A 111 20.12 -9.90 -20.34
N ASN A 112 20.89 -10.86 -20.86
CA ASN A 112 21.71 -10.74 -22.07
C ASN A 112 21.65 -11.98 -22.98
N GLY A 113 20.79 -12.95 -22.67
CA GLY A 113 20.58 -14.15 -23.48
C GLY A 113 19.77 -13.89 -24.75
N GLU A 114 19.32 -14.94 -25.40
CA GLU A 114 18.37 -14.82 -26.50
C GLU A 114 16.99 -14.40 -25.98
N TRP A 115 16.42 -13.41 -26.67
CA TRP A 115 15.04 -13.01 -26.38
C TRP A 115 14.06 -14.11 -26.81
N PRO A 116 13.12 -14.55 -25.96
CA PRO A 116 12.71 -13.99 -24.68
C PRO A 116 13.13 -14.81 -23.46
N ASP A 117 14.26 -15.42 -23.43
CA ASP A 117 14.63 -16.42 -22.40
C ASP A 117 14.54 -15.88 -20.96
N GLY A 118 15.22 -14.79 -20.64
CA GLY A 118 15.21 -14.23 -19.29
C GLY A 118 15.62 -15.22 -18.19
N THR A 119 15.36 -14.88 -16.95
CA THR A 119 15.62 -15.72 -15.77
C THR A 119 14.32 -16.37 -15.30
N ASP A 120 14.27 -17.69 -15.20
CA ASP A 120 13.08 -18.43 -14.78
C ASP A 120 12.80 -18.28 -13.28
N PHE A 121 11.51 -18.21 -12.91
CA PHE A 121 11.06 -18.21 -11.53
C PHE A 121 11.11 -19.63 -10.94
N THR A 122 12.24 -20.02 -10.37
CA THR A 122 12.49 -21.38 -9.86
C THR A 122 12.42 -21.48 -8.34
N ALA A 123 12.89 -20.45 -7.63
CA ALA A 123 12.89 -20.43 -6.17
C ALA A 123 11.47 -20.16 -5.62
N THR A 124 11.09 -20.89 -4.58
CA THR A 124 9.76 -20.78 -3.94
C THR A 124 9.87 -20.06 -2.60
N GLY A 125 9.00 -19.11 -2.36
CA GLY A 125 8.93 -18.34 -1.12
C GLY A 125 7.49 -18.18 -0.59
N LYS A 126 7.36 -17.44 0.51
CA LYS A 126 6.07 -17.17 1.17
C LYS A 126 5.08 -16.43 0.25
N HIS A 127 5.59 -15.66 -0.72
CA HIS A 127 4.80 -14.78 -1.58
C HIS A 127 4.86 -15.19 -3.06
N GLY A 128 4.87 -16.47 -3.33
CA GLY A 128 4.99 -17.04 -4.68
C GLY A 128 6.41 -17.48 -5.00
N ARG A 129 6.76 -17.53 -6.29
CA ARG A 129 8.13 -17.75 -6.70
C ARG A 129 8.90 -16.44 -6.82
N TYR A 130 10.23 -16.51 -6.69
CA TYR A 130 11.05 -15.30 -6.69
C TYR A 130 12.35 -15.47 -7.44
N ILE A 131 12.95 -14.31 -7.74
CA ILE A 131 14.30 -14.15 -8.29
C ILE A 131 15.02 -13.12 -7.45
N ASP A 132 16.24 -13.44 -6.99
CA ASP A 132 17.13 -12.50 -6.34
C ASP A 132 18.07 -11.89 -7.38
N ILE A 133 18.05 -10.58 -7.51
CA ILE A 133 18.82 -9.81 -8.49
C ILE A 133 19.92 -9.04 -7.76
N PRO A 134 21.20 -9.37 -8.00
CA PRO A 134 22.31 -8.60 -7.48
C PRO A 134 22.34 -7.19 -8.10
N LEU A 135 22.48 -6.18 -7.27
CA LEU A 135 22.49 -4.76 -7.64
C LEU A 135 23.92 -4.24 -7.77
N ASN A 136 24.12 -3.25 -8.63
CA ASN A 136 25.32 -2.44 -8.66
C ASN A 136 25.48 -1.61 -7.38
N GLU A 137 26.67 -1.13 -7.12
CA GLU A 137 26.94 -0.20 -6.04
C GLU A 137 26.11 1.09 -6.27
N ALA A 138 25.45 1.59 -5.20
CA ALA A 138 24.59 2.74 -5.24
C ALA A 138 23.40 2.67 -6.24
N ALA A 139 22.92 1.46 -6.56
CA ALA A 139 21.74 1.25 -7.40
C ALA A 139 20.54 2.07 -6.94
N ARG A 140 19.83 2.68 -7.88
CA ARG A 140 18.66 3.52 -7.63
C ARG A 140 17.40 2.94 -8.26
N GLU A 141 17.55 2.33 -9.44
CA GLU A 141 16.42 1.85 -10.22
C GLU A 141 16.79 0.64 -11.07
N PHE A 142 15.79 -0.16 -11.42
CA PHE A 142 15.91 -1.17 -12.45
C PHE A 142 14.60 -1.30 -13.23
N GLY A 143 14.74 -1.72 -14.49
CA GLY A 143 13.61 -2.05 -15.35
C GLY A 143 13.48 -3.56 -15.50
N PHE A 144 12.27 -4.03 -15.78
CA PHE A 144 12.06 -5.45 -16.04
C PHE A 144 10.77 -5.72 -16.83
N LEU A 145 10.70 -6.92 -17.41
CA LEU A 145 9.53 -7.49 -18.06
C LEU A 145 9.21 -8.85 -17.45
N LEU A 146 7.94 -9.09 -17.22
CA LEU A 146 7.41 -10.43 -16.97
C LEU A 146 7.11 -11.11 -18.31
N LEU A 147 7.62 -12.32 -18.50
CA LEU A 147 7.52 -13.04 -19.75
C LEU A 147 6.78 -14.36 -19.58
N ASP A 148 6.01 -14.71 -20.60
CA ASP A 148 5.41 -16.03 -20.82
C ASP A 148 6.01 -16.67 -22.07
N LYS A 149 7.04 -17.47 -21.90
CA LYS A 149 7.76 -18.15 -22.99
C LYS A 149 6.93 -19.21 -23.73
N SER A 150 5.70 -19.47 -23.30
CA SER A 150 4.76 -20.30 -24.06
C SER A 150 4.13 -19.55 -25.23
N LYS A 151 4.22 -18.22 -25.24
CA LYS A 151 3.73 -17.31 -26.27
C LYS A 151 4.81 -16.94 -27.29
N LYS A 152 4.43 -16.24 -28.35
CA LYS A 152 5.34 -15.80 -29.41
C LYS A 152 5.16 -14.33 -29.76
N GLY A 153 6.17 -13.72 -30.34
CA GLY A 153 6.12 -12.31 -30.74
C GLY A 153 5.91 -11.39 -29.53
N ASP A 154 5.09 -10.40 -29.67
CA ASP A 154 4.79 -9.42 -28.61
C ASP A 154 3.94 -10.01 -27.48
N ASP A 155 3.22 -11.09 -27.72
CA ASP A 155 2.40 -11.76 -26.70
C ASP A 155 3.22 -12.45 -25.60
N VAL A 156 4.55 -12.59 -25.81
CA VAL A 156 5.47 -13.06 -24.78
C VAL A 156 5.47 -12.15 -23.56
N LYS A 157 5.28 -10.84 -23.74
CA LYS A 157 5.17 -9.91 -22.65
C LYS A 157 3.82 -10.09 -21.94
N ILE A 158 3.84 -10.41 -20.64
CA ILE A 158 2.63 -10.51 -19.83
C ILE A 158 1.95 -9.14 -19.71
N ARG A 159 2.77 -8.07 -19.74
CA ARG A 159 2.32 -6.68 -19.81
C ARG A 159 2.97 -6.00 -21.01
N LYS A 160 2.24 -5.14 -21.71
CA LYS A 160 2.78 -4.40 -22.87
C LYS A 160 3.88 -3.43 -22.47
N GLU A 161 3.67 -2.69 -21.39
CA GLU A 161 4.57 -1.67 -20.91
C GLU A 161 5.68 -2.27 -20.04
N ASP A 162 6.85 -1.67 -20.06
CA ASP A 162 7.97 -2.05 -19.20
C ASP A 162 7.66 -1.67 -17.75
N TYR A 163 8.04 -2.55 -16.83
CA TYR A 163 8.06 -2.21 -15.43
C TYR A 163 9.32 -1.42 -15.09
N LYS A 164 9.17 -0.42 -14.24
CA LYS A 164 10.29 0.34 -13.69
C LYS A 164 10.14 0.49 -12.18
N PHE A 165 11.16 0.12 -11.42
CA PHE A 165 11.19 0.29 -9.98
C PHE A 165 12.32 1.22 -9.57
N THR A 166 12.00 2.32 -8.85
CA THR A 166 12.91 3.43 -8.56
C THR A 166 13.17 3.64 -7.08
N ASP A 167 12.59 2.81 -6.20
CA ASP A 167 12.68 2.97 -4.74
C ASP A 167 13.50 1.86 -4.06
N LEU A 168 14.63 1.48 -4.68
CA LEU A 168 15.56 0.47 -4.17
C LEU A 168 16.15 0.83 -2.81
N LYS A 169 16.27 2.13 -2.51
CA LYS A 169 16.77 2.63 -1.21
C LYS A 169 15.86 2.19 -0.05
N ASN A 170 14.56 2.12 -0.29
CA ASN A 170 13.58 1.86 0.75
C ASN A 170 13.07 0.42 0.75
N HIS A 171 13.20 -0.29 -0.34
CA HIS A 171 12.62 -1.62 -0.51
C HIS A 171 13.60 -2.59 -1.16
N SER A 172 13.96 -3.64 -0.43
CA SER A 172 14.79 -4.74 -0.93
C SER A 172 13.97 -5.89 -1.52
N GLN A 173 12.64 -5.79 -1.49
CA GLN A 173 11.73 -6.72 -2.16
C GLN A 173 10.59 -5.97 -2.83
N ILE A 174 10.18 -6.48 -3.99
CA ILE A 174 8.95 -6.11 -4.67
C ILE A 174 8.09 -7.35 -4.91
N PHE A 175 6.80 -7.12 -5.04
CA PHE A 175 5.81 -8.19 -5.15
C PHE A 175 4.91 -7.90 -6.33
N LEU A 176 4.77 -8.88 -7.20
CA LEU A 176 3.98 -8.85 -8.42
C LEU A 176 2.88 -9.91 -8.33
N LYS A 177 1.79 -9.70 -9.03
CA LYS A 177 0.68 -10.64 -9.11
C LYS A 177 0.27 -10.83 -10.57
N ASP A 178 -0.19 -12.03 -10.92
CA ASP A 178 -0.86 -12.27 -12.19
C ASP A 178 -2.12 -11.40 -12.31
N ASP A 179 -2.42 -10.96 -13.53
CA ASP A 179 -3.53 -10.09 -13.88
C ASP A 179 -3.55 -8.72 -13.15
N ASP A 180 -2.40 -8.30 -12.59
CA ASP A 180 -2.25 -7.02 -11.92
C ASP A 180 -0.90 -6.37 -12.27
N GLU A 181 -0.95 -5.21 -12.90
CA GLU A 181 0.24 -4.49 -13.36
C GLU A 181 0.96 -3.68 -12.26
N THR A 182 0.49 -3.74 -11.02
CA THR A 182 1.06 -2.97 -9.92
C THR A 182 2.33 -3.61 -9.38
N ILE A 183 3.36 -2.80 -9.16
CA ILE A 183 4.50 -3.17 -8.33
C ILE A 183 4.14 -2.89 -6.87
N TYR A 184 3.98 -3.93 -6.08
CA TYR A 184 3.73 -3.81 -4.64
C TYR A 184 5.02 -3.84 -3.85
N THR A 185 5.09 -3.01 -2.82
CA THR A 185 6.17 -3.02 -1.80
C THR A 185 5.70 -3.59 -0.46
N ASN A 186 4.43 -3.95 -0.38
CA ASN A 186 3.85 -4.66 0.75
C ASN A 186 3.33 -6.02 0.29
N PRO A 187 3.89 -7.14 0.82
CA PRO A 187 3.53 -8.49 0.40
C PRO A 187 2.06 -8.85 0.64
N TYR A 188 1.43 -8.23 1.61
CA TYR A 188 0.04 -8.54 1.97
C TYR A 188 -0.96 -8.00 0.96
N TYR A 189 -0.60 -6.96 0.21
CA TYR A 189 -1.46 -6.42 -0.85
C TYR A 189 -1.55 -7.33 -2.08
N VAL A 190 -0.60 -8.25 -2.24
CA VAL A 190 -0.62 -9.26 -3.31
C VAL A 190 -1.69 -10.33 -3.06
N HIS A 191 -1.90 -10.68 -1.80
CA HIS A 191 -2.79 -11.78 -1.41
C HIS A 191 -4.22 -11.34 -1.09
N ASP A 192 -4.40 -10.12 -0.63
CA ASP A 192 -5.68 -9.61 -0.14
C ASP A 192 -6.10 -8.33 -0.86
N ILE A 193 -7.40 -8.19 -1.01
CA ILE A 193 -8.02 -6.90 -1.37
C ILE A 193 -7.88 -6.00 -0.14
N ARG A 194 -7.09 -4.92 -0.25
CA ARG A 194 -6.82 -3.98 0.81
C ARG A 194 -7.15 -2.57 0.35
N MET A 195 -7.90 -1.84 1.17
CA MET A 195 -8.13 -0.42 0.93
C MET A 195 -6.86 0.36 1.28
N THR A 196 -6.47 1.30 0.40
CA THR A 196 -5.23 2.10 0.51
C THR A 196 -5.47 3.58 0.69
N GLY A 197 -6.71 4.04 0.51
CA GLY A 197 -7.09 5.44 0.70
C GLY A 197 -8.57 5.68 0.49
N ALA A 198 -9.05 6.87 0.90
CA ALA A 198 -10.42 7.31 0.67
C ALA A 198 -10.48 8.83 0.45
N GLN A 199 -11.37 9.28 -0.43
CA GLN A 199 -11.60 10.68 -0.76
C GLN A 199 -13.09 10.97 -0.98
N HIS A 200 -13.59 12.08 -0.45
CA HIS A 200 -14.94 12.59 -0.72
C HIS A 200 -14.88 13.43 -1.99
N VAL A 201 -15.51 12.98 -3.06
CA VAL A 201 -15.35 13.56 -4.40
C VAL A 201 -16.58 14.31 -4.90
N ALA A 202 -17.77 13.98 -4.40
CA ALA A 202 -19.04 14.66 -4.72
C ALA A 202 -20.07 14.43 -3.59
N THR A 203 -21.14 15.23 -3.54
CA THR A 203 -22.21 15.07 -2.56
C THR A 203 -22.92 13.71 -2.62
N SER A 204 -22.74 12.99 -3.72
CA SER A 204 -23.26 11.63 -3.92
C SER A 204 -22.19 10.54 -3.94
N ARG A 205 -20.88 10.89 -3.80
CA ARG A 205 -19.79 9.97 -4.10
C ARG A 205 -18.60 10.06 -3.15
N ILE A 206 -18.19 8.92 -2.62
CA ILE A 206 -16.90 8.73 -1.95
C ILE A 206 -16.11 7.69 -2.75
N GLU A 207 -14.88 8.03 -3.12
CA GLU A 207 -13.96 7.12 -3.79
C GLU A 207 -12.98 6.51 -2.79
N SER A 208 -12.71 5.21 -2.91
CA SER A 208 -11.64 4.54 -2.19
C SER A 208 -10.71 3.81 -3.13
N SER A 209 -9.41 3.96 -2.87
CA SER A 209 -8.35 3.26 -3.60
C SER A 209 -8.08 1.90 -2.95
N PHE A 210 -7.76 0.91 -3.78
CA PHE A 210 -7.47 -0.45 -3.36
C PHE A 210 -6.16 -0.96 -3.95
N SER A 211 -5.54 -1.94 -3.29
CA SER A 211 -4.36 -2.65 -3.79
C SER A 211 -4.67 -3.36 -5.10
N THR A 212 -5.80 -4.03 -5.16
CA THR A 212 -6.37 -4.71 -6.33
C THR A 212 -7.85 -4.96 -6.09
N LEU A 213 -8.63 -5.06 -7.16
CA LEU A 213 -10.03 -5.49 -7.13
C LEU A 213 -10.24 -6.73 -8.01
N VAL A 214 -9.14 -7.38 -8.42
CA VAL A 214 -9.23 -8.62 -9.21
C VAL A 214 -10.04 -9.65 -8.47
N GLY A 215 -11.12 -10.15 -9.12
CA GLY A 215 -12.06 -11.10 -8.55
C GLY A 215 -13.07 -10.52 -7.54
N ALA A 216 -13.05 -9.20 -7.30
CA ALA A 216 -14.01 -8.54 -6.44
C ALA A 216 -15.40 -8.48 -7.11
N LYS A 217 -16.46 -8.72 -6.31
CA LYS A 217 -17.85 -8.52 -6.71
C LYS A 217 -18.45 -7.36 -5.95
N LYS A 218 -19.35 -6.61 -6.59
CA LYS A 218 -20.04 -5.46 -5.97
C LYS A 218 -20.69 -5.82 -4.64
N GLU A 219 -21.37 -6.94 -4.59
CA GLU A 219 -22.09 -7.43 -3.41
C GLU A 219 -21.13 -7.70 -2.24
N ASP A 220 -19.95 -8.25 -2.52
CA ASP A 220 -18.92 -8.52 -1.51
C ASP A 220 -18.31 -7.22 -0.99
N ILE A 221 -18.07 -6.26 -1.87
CA ILE A 221 -17.56 -4.93 -1.50
C ILE A 221 -18.58 -4.23 -0.59
N LEU A 222 -19.86 -4.20 -0.98
CA LEU A 222 -20.93 -3.59 -0.16
C LEU A 222 -21.02 -4.23 1.22
N LYS A 223 -21.03 -5.56 1.29
CA LYS A 223 -21.13 -6.32 2.54
C LYS A 223 -19.96 -6.05 3.50
N ARG A 224 -18.76 -5.85 2.96
CA ARG A 224 -17.52 -5.67 3.72
C ARG A 224 -17.20 -4.20 4.02
N SER A 225 -17.98 -3.25 3.44
CA SER A 225 -17.78 -1.82 3.60
C SER A 225 -18.71 -1.22 4.62
N ASN A 226 -18.23 -0.19 5.31
CA ASN A 226 -19.00 0.66 6.19
C ASN A 226 -18.50 2.09 6.11
N ILE A 227 -19.41 3.06 6.05
CA ILE A 227 -19.07 4.48 6.07
C ILE A 227 -19.76 5.15 7.26
N THR A 228 -19.01 5.94 8.00
CA THR A 228 -19.52 6.76 9.09
C THR A 228 -19.15 8.22 8.90
N ASP A 229 -20.00 9.13 9.36
CA ASP A 229 -19.73 10.57 9.40
C ASP A 229 -18.72 10.93 10.52
N HIS A 230 -18.38 12.21 10.63
CA HIS A 230 -17.46 12.73 11.65
C HIS A 230 -17.95 12.52 13.10
N LYS A 231 -19.25 12.26 13.31
CA LYS A 231 -19.85 11.94 14.62
C LYS A 231 -19.94 10.44 14.87
N GLY A 232 -19.53 9.61 13.91
CA GLY A 232 -19.59 8.16 13.99
C GLY A 232 -20.96 7.56 13.57
N ASN A 233 -21.89 8.37 13.07
CA ASN A 233 -23.17 7.85 12.58
C ASN A 233 -22.97 7.11 11.26
N LYS A 234 -23.61 5.94 11.13
CA LYS A 234 -23.56 5.14 9.91
C LYS A 234 -24.27 5.83 8.76
N VAL A 235 -23.61 5.90 7.60
CA VAL A 235 -24.17 6.42 6.35
C VAL A 235 -24.56 5.26 5.45
N THR A 236 -25.75 5.34 4.85
CA THR A 236 -26.24 4.31 3.93
C THR A 236 -25.51 4.40 2.60
N ILE A 237 -24.93 3.28 2.17
CA ILE A 237 -24.37 3.09 0.82
C ILE A 237 -25.47 2.49 -0.01
N SER A 238 -25.88 3.15 -1.10
CA SER A 238 -26.95 2.69 -1.99
C SER A 238 -26.43 1.76 -3.08
N ASP A 239 -25.21 1.98 -3.57
CA ASP A 239 -24.54 1.15 -4.57
C ASP A 239 -23.03 1.37 -4.54
N VAL A 240 -22.30 0.56 -5.29
CA VAL A 240 -20.86 0.73 -5.56
C VAL A 240 -20.58 0.55 -7.05
N GLU A 241 -19.62 1.33 -7.54
CA GLU A 241 -19.04 1.18 -8.88
C GLU A 241 -17.56 0.78 -8.72
N LEU A 242 -17.12 -0.20 -9.53
CA LEU A 242 -15.73 -0.59 -9.63
C LEU A 242 -15.15 -0.01 -10.92
N ASP A 243 -13.96 0.58 -10.85
CA ASP A 243 -13.29 1.10 -12.04
C ASP A 243 -12.76 -0.03 -12.93
N GLU A 244 -12.60 0.23 -14.21
CA GLU A 244 -12.09 -0.74 -15.19
C GLU A 244 -10.64 -1.15 -14.90
N ALA A 245 -9.85 -0.27 -14.27
CA ALA A 245 -8.49 -0.55 -13.89
C ALA A 245 -8.38 -1.47 -12.65
N GLY A 246 -9.51 -1.79 -11.99
CA GLY A 246 -9.55 -2.69 -10.84
C GLY A 246 -8.80 -2.17 -9.61
N LYS A 247 -8.79 -0.84 -9.41
CA LYS A 247 -8.05 -0.18 -8.31
C LYS A 247 -8.92 0.72 -7.46
N LYS A 248 -10.12 1.07 -7.90
CA LYS A 248 -10.96 2.05 -7.24
C LYS A 248 -12.39 1.56 -7.08
N VAL A 249 -12.96 1.85 -5.92
CA VAL A 249 -14.40 1.69 -5.63
C VAL A 249 -14.98 3.07 -5.42
N THR A 250 -16.06 3.38 -6.12
CA THR A 250 -16.89 4.55 -5.87
C THR A 250 -18.13 4.10 -5.11
N TYR A 251 -18.27 4.57 -3.87
CA TYR A 251 -19.47 4.37 -3.06
C TYR A 251 -20.49 5.44 -3.42
N ILE A 252 -21.71 5.01 -3.73
CA ILE A 252 -22.84 5.88 -4.03
C ILE A 252 -23.71 6.01 -2.78
N GLY A 253 -24.06 7.24 -2.43
CA GLY A 253 -24.86 7.54 -1.25
C GLY A 253 -25.23 9.01 -1.17
N ASN A 254 -25.65 9.45 0.01
CA ASN A 254 -25.89 10.87 0.29
C ASN A 254 -24.83 11.34 1.29
N PHE A 255 -23.84 12.08 0.80
CA PHE A 255 -22.68 12.53 1.54
C PHE A 255 -22.66 14.07 1.55
N SER A 256 -22.82 14.68 2.71
CA SER A 256 -22.75 16.13 2.87
C SER A 256 -21.36 16.61 3.24
N ASP A 257 -20.92 17.74 2.67
CA ASP A 257 -19.64 18.36 3.07
C ASP A 257 -19.62 18.74 4.56
N THR A 258 -20.79 19.11 5.12
CA THR A 258 -20.91 19.43 6.56
C THR A 258 -20.75 18.23 7.48
N GLN A 259 -20.78 17.02 6.94
CA GLN A 259 -20.56 15.75 7.67
C GLN A 259 -19.16 15.20 7.50
N ASN A 260 -18.29 15.88 6.74
CA ASN A 260 -16.88 15.55 6.64
C ASN A 260 -16.14 15.75 7.98
N PRO A 261 -15.02 15.01 8.20
CA PRO A 261 -14.55 13.91 7.38
C PRO A 261 -15.37 12.63 7.61
N TYR A 262 -15.60 11.87 6.55
CA TYR A 262 -16.14 10.51 6.67
C TYR A 262 -15.03 9.52 6.97
N THR A 263 -15.36 8.45 7.68
CA THR A 263 -14.49 7.28 7.83
C THR A 263 -15.04 6.15 6.98
N VAL A 264 -14.27 5.72 5.99
CA VAL A 264 -14.56 4.55 5.18
C VAL A 264 -13.82 3.36 5.77
N ALA A 265 -14.54 2.28 6.02
CA ALA A 265 -13.99 1.00 6.47
C ALA A 265 -14.26 -0.07 5.42
N TYR A 266 -13.27 -0.91 5.18
CA TYR A 266 -13.37 -2.14 4.41
C TYR A 266 -12.67 -3.24 5.21
N ASP A 267 -13.43 -4.19 5.73
CA ASP A 267 -12.96 -5.13 6.75
C ASP A 267 -12.24 -4.41 7.90
N SER A 268 -10.93 -4.64 8.00
CA SER A 268 -10.08 -4.03 9.02
C SER A 268 -9.43 -2.72 8.60
N ASP A 269 -9.46 -2.38 7.30
CA ASP A 269 -8.89 -1.13 6.82
C ASP A 269 -9.83 0.03 7.11
N ARG A 270 -9.27 1.17 7.51
CA ARG A 270 -10.03 2.38 7.81
C ARG A 270 -9.26 3.60 7.32
N PHE A 271 -9.95 4.44 6.57
CA PHE A 271 -9.40 5.70 6.07
C PHE A 271 -10.39 6.83 6.28
N THR A 272 -9.86 7.94 6.75
CA THR A 272 -10.62 9.20 6.85
C THR A 272 -10.53 9.92 5.51
N THR A 273 -11.68 10.35 4.99
CA THR A 273 -11.74 11.05 3.71
C THR A 273 -11.15 12.46 3.81
N ARG A 274 -10.65 12.93 2.67
CA ARG A 274 -10.36 14.36 2.42
C ARG A 274 -11.30 14.85 1.34
N SER A 275 -11.79 16.09 1.48
CA SER A 275 -12.58 16.73 0.42
C SER A 275 -11.72 16.95 -0.82
N SER A 276 -12.21 16.51 -1.98
CA SER A 276 -11.57 16.79 -3.25
C SER A 276 -11.85 18.22 -3.72
N TRP A 277 -11.07 18.71 -4.67
CA TRP A 277 -11.37 19.98 -5.34
C TRP A 277 -12.71 19.93 -6.09
N ARG A 278 -13.10 18.77 -6.63
CA ARG A 278 -14.40 18.56 -7.31
C ARG A 278 -15.57 18.74 -6.37
N LEU A 279 -15.50 18.17 -5.17
CA LEU A 279 -16.53 18.41 -4.15
C LEU A 279 -16.61 19.86 -3.78
N LYS A 280 -15.49 20.55 -3.63
CA LYS A 280 -15.47 21.98 -3.30
C LYS A 280 -16.07 22.81 -4.43
N ASP A 281 -15.76 22.49 -5.66
CA ASP A 281 -16.33 23.15 -6.85
C ASP A 281 -17.85 22.90 -6.92
N GLU A 282 -18.31 21.65 -6.75
CA GLU A 282 -19.74 21.32 -6.69
C GLU A 282 -20.50 22.07 -5.58
N THR A 283 -19.87 22.20 -4.42
CA THR A 283 -20.56 22.72 -3.21
C THR A 283 -20.47 24.24 -3.10
N TYR A 284 -19.37 24.82 -3.56
CA TYR A 284 -19.03 26.24 -3.34
C TYR A 284 -18.80 27.03 -4.64
N SER A 285 -19.15 26.45 -5.80
CA SER A 285 -19.06 27.19 -7.06
C SER A 285 -19.95 28.44 -7.02
N TYR A 286 -19.46 29.52 -7.58
CA TYR A 286 -20.15 30.78 -7.69
C TYR A 286 -20.19 31.23 -9.14
N ASP A 287 -21.38 31.24 -9.72
CA ASP A 287 -21.61 31.60 -11.13
C ASP A 287 -21.88 33.09 -11.35
N GLY A 288 -21.83 33.89 -10.29
CA GLY A 288 -22.01 35.34 -10.35
C GLY A 288 -20.75 36.10 -10.74
N PRO A 289 -20.86 37.41 -10.94
CA PRO A 289 -19.70 38.23 -11.29
C PRO A 289 -18.69 38.27 -10.13
N LEU A 290 -17.43 38.01 -10.42
CA LEU A 290 -16.31 38.16 -9.49
C LEU A 290 -15.68 39.54 -9.63
N GLY A 291 -15.09 40.04 -8.54
CA GLY A 291 -14.44 41.35 -8.49
C GLY A 291 -15.39 42.48 -8.11
N ALA A 292 -15.14 43.64 -8.66
CA ALA A 292 -15.90 44.88 -8.33
C ALA A 292 -17.06 45.06 -9.31
N THR A 293 -18.28 45.07 -8.80
CA THR A 293 -19.49 45.35 -9.59
C THR A 293 -20.08 46.69 -9.15
N LEU A 294 -20.08 47.66 -10.08
CA LEU A 294 -20.71 48.99 -9.84
C LEU A 294 -22.23 48.85 -9.86
N LYS A 295 -22.89 49.40 -8.84
CA LYS A 295 -24.34 49.42 -8.80
C LYS A 295 -24.92 50.55 -9.63
N GLU A 296 -26.22 50.46 -10.00
CA GLU A 296 -26.93 51.38 -10.89
C GLU A 296 -26.86 52.85 -10.47
N ASP A 297 -26.74 53.11 -9.17
CA ASP A 297 -26.60 54.44 -8.61
C ASP A 297 -25.18 55.06 -8.77
N GLY A 298 -24.22 54.25 -9.22
CA GLY A 298 -22.83 54.64 -9.35
C GLY A 298 -22.12 55.03 -8.05
N LYS A 299 -22.77 54.87 -6.94
CA LYS A 299 -22.26 55.28 -5.62
C LYS A 299 -21.86 54.10 -4.74
N ARG A 300 -22.12 52.89 -5.20
CA ARG A 300 -21.85 51.66 -4.46
C ARG A 300 -21.15 50.60 -5.34
N VAL A 301 -20.19 49.96 -4.80
CA VAL A 301 -19.49 48.83 -5.42
C VAL A 301 -19.66 47.61 -4.56
N ASP A 302 -20.17 46.54 -5.13
CA ASP A 302 -20.13 45.23 -4.50
C ASP A 302 -18.82 44.54 -4.90
N LEU A 303 -18.07 44.06 -3.91
CA LEU A 303 -16.86 43.27 -4.11
C LEU A 303 -17.19 41.81 -3.84
N THR A 304 -17.04 40.98 -4.84
CA THR A 304 -17.26 39.55 -4.72
C THR A 304 -15.91 38.83 -4.88
N LEU A 305 -15.53 38.11 -3.85
CA LEU A 305 -14.31 37.26 -3.83
C LEU A 305 -14.76 35.80 -3.75
N TRP A 306 -14.04 34.96 -4.45
CA TRP A 306 -14.25 33.51 -4.43
C TRP A 306 -13.08 32.82 -3.76
#